data_9b0a914bfcbda267874fbb451e142f31
#
_entry.id   9b0a914bfcbda267874fbb451e142f31
#
_cell.length_a   1.000
_cell.length_b   1.000
_cell.length_c   1.000
_cell.angle_alpha   90.00
_cell.angle_beta   90.00
_cell.angle_gamma   90.00
#
_symmetry.space_group_name_H-M   'P 1'
#
loop_
_entity.id
_entity.type
_entity.pdbx_description
1 polymer ?
#
loop_
_entity_poly.entity_id
_entity_poly.type
_entity_poly.pdbx_seq_one_letter_code
_entity_poly.pdbx_strand_id
1 'polypeptide(L)'
;MAKIGLVVEGGGMKCAYGAGILDRFLDDNIEFDYIIGVSAGSANAASFLARQRGRNKRFYTEYLDDPEYLGIKNYIENGQLFGLQYIYGTLSNADGRDPLDFDAIMANPADFEAVATDAWTGRPVYFGKDQLAQDDYSIIMASSALPVMCKPVRIDNRFYFDGGVSDAIPVKRAFEKGCDKVVVITSKPYDFVKNPEGARLVYNNILKSKYPNMVKALDNRHLMYRRCSALMHECEKEGTAFIFAPSNPPKMSTYAKDKEIEEQLYNLGLADYDKLKDKLIEFLNNAI
;
A
#
# COMPACT_ATOMS: atom_id res chain seq x y z
N MET A 1 -19.72 12.09 -15.73
CA MET A 1 -19.70 11.51 -14.38
C MET A 1 -18.42 11.97 -13.71
N ALA A 2 -18.43 12.16 -12.39
CA ALA A 2 -17.22 12.52 -11.65
C ALA A 2 -16.20 11.38 -11.76
N LYS A 3 -14.90 11.69 -11.93
CA LYS A 3 -13.80 10.73 -11.91
C LYS A 3 -13.45 10.41 -10.45
N ILE A 4 -13.58 9.15 -10.06
CA ILE A 4 -13.38 8.74 -8.66
C ILE A 4 -12.08 7.94 -8.52
N GLY A 5 -11.22 8.39 -7.60
CA GLY A 5 -9.97 7.72 -7.26
C GLY A 5 -10.07 6.89 -5.99
N LEU A 6 -9.28 5.80 -5.94
CA LEU A 6 -9.03 5.01 -4.73
C LEU A 6 -7.56 5.16 -4.32
N VAL A 7 -7.33 5.57 -3.08
CA VAL A 7 -6.00 5.71 -2.47
C VAL A 7 -5.84 4.67 -1.37
N VAL A 8 -4.83 3.79 -1.49
CA VAL A 8 -4.60 2.70 -0.52
C VAL A 8 -3.25 2.91 0.17
N GLU A 9 -3.29 3.33 1.44
CA GLU A 9 -2.09 3.55 2.26
C GLU A 9 -1.33 2.24 2.48
N GLY A 10 -0.01 2.36 2.59
CA GLY A 10 0.86 1.28 3.04
C GLY A 10 0.86 1.11 4.57
N GLY A 11 1.43 0.00 5.04
CA GLY A 11 1.50 -0.26 6.49
C GLY A 11 1.98 -1.64 6.85
N GLY A 12 2.58 -2.38 5.91
CA GLY A 12 2.97 -3.78 6.10
C GLY A 12 1.77 -4.61 6.50
N MET A 13 1.90 -5.39 7.58
CA MET A 13 0.86 -6.31 8.04
C MET A 13 -0.46 -5.60 8.44
N LYS A 14 -0.42 -4.34 8.84
CA LYS A 14 -1.63 -3.54 9.15
C LYS A 14 -2.57 -3.34 7.96
N CYS A 15 -2.09 -3.57 6.74
CA CYS A 15 -2.91 -3.47 5.52
C CYS A 15 -3.93 -4.61 5.38
N ALA A 16 -3.93 -5.61 6.27
CA ALA A 16 -5.01 -6.59 6.38
C ALA A 16 -6.38 -5.93 6.59
N TYR A 17 -6.43 -4.78 7.29
CA TYR A 17 -7.63 -3.95 7.40
C TYR A 17 -8.17 -3.52 6.03
N GLY A 18 -7.27 -2.93 5.21
CA GLY A 18 -7.64 -2.49 3.86
C GLY A 18 -8.07 -3.64 2.94
N ALA A 19 -7.50 -4.85 3.15
CA ALA A 19 -7.92 -6.04 2.43
C ALA A 19 -9.41 -6.37 2.67
N GLY A 20 -9.89 -6.21 3.91
CA GLY A 20 -11.32 -6.38 4.24
C GLY A 20 -12.23 -5.36 3.54
N ILE A 21 -11.82 -4.08 3.52
CA ILE A 21 -12.55 -3.02 2.80
C ILE A 21 -12.62 -3.34 1.29
N LEU A 22 -11.49 -3.72 0.67
CA LEU A 22 -11.41 -4.01 -0.76
C LEU A 22 -12.26 -5.23 -1.15
N ASP A 23 -12.31 -6.26 -0.31
CA ASP A 23 -13.17 -7.42 -0.55
C ASP A 23 -14.66 -7.02 -0.49
N ARG A 24 -15.07 -6.09 0.37
CA ARG A 24 -16.43 -5.53 0.39
C ARG A 24 -16.71 -4.67 -0.84
N PHE A 25 -15.73 -3.92 -1.34
CA PHE A 25 -15.90 -3.21 -2.61
C PHE A 25 -16.17 -4.18 -3.76
N LEU A 26 -15.49 -5.34 -3.78
CA LEU A 26 -15.77 -6.39 -4.77
C LEU A 26 -17.17 -7.01 -4.59
N ASP A 27 -17.58 -7.29 -3.35
CA ASP A 27 -18.90 -7.86 -3.04
C ASP A 27 -20.03 -6.93 -3.52
N ASP A 28 -19.86 -5.62 -3.40
CA ASP A 28 -20.84 -4.60 -3.77
C ASP A 28 -20.62 -3.99 -5.17
N ASN A 29 -19.66 -4.52 -5.94
CA ASN A 29 -19.29 -4.01 -7.26
C ASN A 29 -18.99 -2.50 -7.29
N ILE A 30 -18.29 -2.01 -6.25
CA ILE A 30 -17.77 -0.63 -6.23
C ILE A 30 -16.55 -0.56 -7.16
N GLU A 31 -16.58 0.36 -8.11
CA GLU A 31 -15.54 0.56 -9.12
C GLU A 31 -14.95 1.98 -9.00
N PHE A 32 -13.72 2.12 -9.46
CA PHE A 32 -12.97 3.38 -9.45
C PHE A 32 -12.34 3.61 -10.81
N ASP A 33 -12.16 4.88 -11.19
CA ASP A 33 -11.52 5.27 -12.47
C ASP A 33 -9.98 5.27 -12.34
N TYR A 34 -9.47 5.47 -11.12
CA TYR A 34 -8.05 5.54 -10.83
C TYR A 34 -7.76 4.93 -9.47
N ILE A 35 -6.72 4.13 -9.39
CA ILE A 35 -6.32 3.45 -8.15
C ILE A 35 -4.83 3.68 -7.92
N ILE A 36 -4.47 4.12 -6.72
CA ILE A 36 -3.07 4.31 -6.33
C ILE A 36 -2.80 3.66 -4.98
N GLY A 37 -1.73 2.85 -4.94
CA GLY A 37 -1.33 2.13 -3.75
C GLY A 37 0.11 2.39 -3.33
N VAL A 38 0.37 2.25 -2.03
CA VAL A 38 1.69 2.43 -1.43
C VAL A 38 2.07 1.17 -0.66
N SER A 39 3.30 0.62 -0.89
CA SER A 39 3.78 -0.55 -0.13
C SER A 39 2.79 -1.73 -0.24
N ALA A 40 2.47 -2.41 0.88
CA ALA A 40 1.46 -3.45 0.92
C ALA A 40 0.08 -2.99 0.39
N GLY A 41 -0.21 -1.68 0.44
CA GLY A 41 -1.41 -1.09 -0.18
C GLY A 41 -1.41 -1.19 -1.70
N SER A 42 -0.24 -1.14 -2.37
CA SER A 42 -0.14 -1.34 -3.82
C SER A 42 -0.43 -2.79 -4.22
N ALA A 43 0.00 -3.76 -3.41
CA ALA A 43 -0.31 -5.17 -3.62
C ALA A 43 -1.80 -5.48 -3.41
N ASN A 44 -2.39 -4.89 -2.36
CA ASN A 44 -3.83 -4.99 -2.12
C ASN A 44 -4.64 -4.40 -3.28
N ALA A 45 -4.21 -3.24 -3.79
CA ALA A 45 -4.84 -2.58 -4.93
C ALA A 45 -4.72 -3.41 -6.23
N ALA A 46 -3.58 -4.06 -6.47
CA ALA A 46 -3.40 -4.95 -7.63
C ALA A 46 -4.35 -6.15 -7.59
N SER A 47 -4.49 -6.81 -6.43
CA SER A 47 -5.45 -7.91 -6.25
C SER A 47 -6.91 -7.45 -6.41
N PHE A 48 -7.22 -6.22 -5.98
CA PHE A 48 -8.54 -5.61 -6.17
C PHE A 48 -8.82 -5.35 -7.67
N LEU A 49 -7.85 -4.78 -8.39
CA LEU A 49 -7.93 -4.59 -9.85
C LEU A 49 -8.16 -5.90 -10.60
N ALA A 50 -7.48 -6.99 -10.17
CA ALA A 50 -7.66 -8.34 -10.68
C ALA A 50 -9.00 -8.97 -10.26
N ARG A 51 -9.81 -8.28 -9.45
CA ARG A 51 -11.09 -8.77 -8.90
C ARG A 51 -10.95 -10.10 -8.12
N GLN A 52 -9.77 -10.35 -7.54
CA GLN A 52 -9.45 -11.59 -6.83
C GLN A 52 -9.85 -11.49 -5.34
N ARG A 53 -11.14 -11.62 -5.07
CA ARG A 53 -11.69 -11.62 -3.70
C ARG A 53 -10.99 -12.66 -2.81
N GLY A 54 -10.63 -12.24 -1.59
CA GLY A 54 -9.97 -13.09 -0.60
C GLY A 54 -8.48 -13.32 -0.84
N ARG A 55 -7.93 -12.95 -2.03
CA ARG A 55 -6.51 -13.10 -2.29
C ARG A 55 -5.67 -12.32 -1.26
N ASN A 56 -5.99 -11.06 -1.03
CA ASN A 56 -5.29 -10.26 -0.03
C ASN A 56 -5.34 -10.89 1.37
N LYS A 57 -6.49 -11.43 1.80
CA LYS A 57 -6.61 -12.12 3.10
C LYS A 57 -5.60 -13.26 3.22
N ARG A 58 -5.46 -14.11 2.18
CA ARG A 58 -4.52 -15.25 2.20
C ARG A 58 -3.09 -14.81 2.44
N PHE A 59 -2.66 -13.69 1.86
CA PHE A 59 -1.31 -13.14 2.06
C PHE A 59 -1.08 -12.65 3.50
N TYR A 60 -2.11 -12.26 4.23
CA TYR A 60 -2.01 -11.86 5.64
C TYR A 60 -2.27 -13.01 6.62
N THR A 61 -2.70 -14.19 6.15
CA THR A 61 -3.08 -15.29 7.05
C THR A 61 -2.43 -16.61 6.68
N GLU A 62 -2.59 -17.11 5.44
CA GLU A 62 -2.18 -18.46 5.06
C GLU A 62 -0.68 -18.56 4.78
N TYR A 63 -0.10 -17.55 4.12
CA TYR A 63 1.31 -17.56 3.72
C TYR A 63 2.27 -17.03 4.78
N LEU A 64 1.76 -16.52 5.90
CA LEU A 64 2.61 -16.04 7.01
C LEU A 64 3.52 -17.12 7.60
N ASP A 65 3.08 -18.38 7.56
CA ASP A 65 3.86 -19.49 8.11
C ASP A 65 5.03 -19.90 7.21
N ASP A 66 5.04 -19.45 5.96
CA ASP A 66 6.13 -19.71 5.04
C ASP A 66 7.41 -19.01 5.51
N PRO A 67 8.52 -19.75 5.67
CA PRO A 67 9.77 -19.17 6.19
C PRO A 67 10.34 -18.05 5.30
N GLU A 68 10.05 -18.10 4.00
CA GLU A 68 10.52 -17.14 3.00
C GLU A 68 9.67 -15.86 2.95
N TYR A 69 8.48 -15.87 3.57
CA TYR A 69 7.57 -14.73 3.53
C TYR A 69 8.06 -13.54 4.38
N LEU A 70 8.31 -13.79 5.66
CA LEU A 70 8.72 -12.77 6.63
C LEU A 70 9.49 -13.43 7.78
N GLY A 71 10.65 -12.92 8.12
CA GLY A 71 11.35 -13.39 9.32
C GLY A 71 12.82 -13.01 9.41
N ILE A 72 13.37 -13.16 10.62
CA ILE A 72 14.78 -12.87 10.93
C ILE A 72 15.72 -13.79 10.14
N LYS A 73 15.35 -15.04 9.90
CA LYS A 73 16.12 -15.98 9.09
C LYS A 73 16.34 -15.43 7.67
N ASN A 74 15.27 -14.96 7.04
CA ASN A 74 15.32 -14.34 5.72
C ASN A 74 16.21 -13.08 5.72
N TYR A 75 16.17 -12.29 6.81
CA TYR A 75 17.02 -11.11 6.95
C TYR A 75 18.51 -11.49 7.05
N ILE A 76 18.85 -12.54 7.81
CA ILE A 76 20.25 -13.01 7.96
C ILE A 76 20.78 -13.60 6.63
N GLU A 77 19.99 -14.43 5.95
CA GLU A 77 20.40 -15.14 4.75
C GLU A 77 20.41 -14.23 3.50
N ASN A 78 19.40 -13.38 3.37
CA ASN A 78 19.13 -12.61 2.14
C ASN A 78 19.25 -11.10 2.32
N GLY A 79 19.41 -10.59 3.56
CA GLY A 79 19.43 -9.16 3.87
C GLY A 79 18.06 -8.50 3.68
N GLN A 80 16.98 -9.26 3.78
CA GLN A 80 15.61 -8.80 3.61
C GLN A 80 14.71 -9.43 4.68
N LEU A 81 14.01 -8.61 5.45
CA LEU A 81 13.05 -9.08 6.44
C LEU A 81 11.80 -9.67 5.76
N PHE A 82 11.28 -8.96 4.76
CA PHE A 82 10.21 -9.43 3.88
C PHE A 82 10.81 -10.08 2.63
N GLY A 83 10.34 -11.27 2.30
CA GLY A 83 10.72 -11.98 1.09
C GLY A 83 9.98 -11.45 -0.14
N LEU A 84 10.29 -10.20 -0.56
CA LEU A 84 9.56 -9.56 -1.66
C LEU A 84 9.59 -10.40 -2.94
N GLN A 85 10.74 -11.05 -3.25
CA GLN A 85 10.84 -11.94 -4.38
C GLN A 85 9.96 -13.19 -4.21
N TYR A 86 9.85 -13.73 -3.00
CA TYR A 86 8.96 -14.83 -2.70
C TYR A 86 7.49 -14.43 -2.85
N ILE A 87 7.11 -13.31 -2.24
CA ILE A 87 5.73 -12.81 -2.22
C ILE A 87 5.24 -12.44 -3.63
N TYR A 88 6.01 -11.64 -4.35
CA TYR A 88 5.60 -11.04 -5.63
C TYR A 88 6.17 -11.75 -6.84
N GLY A 89 7.24 -12.52 -6.69
CA GLY A 89 7.86 -13.27 -7.77
C GLY A 89 7.49 -14.76 -7.77
N THR A 90 7.44 -15.42 -6.59
CA THR A 90 7.19 -16.86 -6.53
C THR A 90 5.71 -17.19 -6.30
N LEU A 91 5.09 -16.60 -5.26
CA LEU A 91 3.68 -16.88 -4.95
C LEU A 91 2.73 -16.31 -6.01
N SER A 92 3.07 -15.14 -6.55
CA SER A 92 2.19 -14.35 -7.43
C SER A 92 2.39 -14.61 -8.92
N ASN A 93 3.44 -15.32 -9.32
CA ASN A 93 3.65 -15.69 -10.73
C ASN A 93 2.58 -16.66 -11.24
N ALA A 94 2.43 -16.78 -12.54
CA ALA A 94 1.41 -17.61 -13.19
C ALA A 94 1.46 -19.09 -12.77
N ASP A 95 2.65 -19.61 -12.46
CA ASP A 95 2.89 -20.96 -11.93
C ASP A 95 2.96 -21.02 -10.39
N GLY A 96 2.74 -19.89 -9.71
CA GLY A 96 2.77 -19.79 -8.26
C GLY A 96 1.52 -20.37 -7.58
N ARG A 97 1.56 -20.45 -6.24
CA ARG A 97 0.43 -20.98 -5.46
C ARG A 97 -0.79 -20.05 -5.44
N ASP A 98 -0.59 -18.75 -5.66
CA ASP A 98 -1.66 -17.73 -5.64
C ASP A 98 -1.37 -16.68 -6.72
N PRO A 99 -1.50 -17.06 -8.01
CA PRO A 99 -1.14 -16.20 -9.11
C PRO A 99 -1.96 -14.91 -9.09
N LEU A 100 -1.29 -13.79 -9.40
CA LEU A 100 -1.95 -12.54 -9.67
C LEU A 100 -2.47 -12.56 -11.11
N ASP A 101 -3.77 -12.38 -11.28
CA ASP A 101 -4.40 -12.40 -12.61
C ASP A 101 -4.05 -11.13 -13.39
N PHE A 102 -2.93 -11.22 -14.14
CA PHE A 102 -2.40 -10.13 -14.93
C PHE A 102 -3.37 -9.70 -16.04
N ASP A 103 -4.01 -10.66 -16.70
CA ASP A 103 -4.96 -10.36 -17.78
C ASP A 103 -6.17 -9.58 -17.26
N ALA A 104 -6.68 -9.95 -16.09
CA ALA A 104 -7.77 -9.22 -15.44
C ALA A 104 -7.34 -7.79 -15.03
N ILE A 105 -6.09 -7.61 -14.54
CA ILE A 105 -5.57 -6.26 -14.26
C ILE A 105 -5.55 -5.42 -15.53
N MET A 106 -5.02 -5.96 -16.63
CA MET A 106 -4.89 -5.22 -17.88
C MET A 106 -6.24 -4.93 -18.51
N ALA A 107 -7.20 -5.83 -18.39
CA ALA A 107 -8.57 -5.65 -18.89
C ALA A 107 -9.40 -4.66 -18.05
N ASN A 108 -9.04 -4.40 -16.80
CA ASN A 108 -9.74 -3.45 -15.95
C ASN A 108 -9.57 -2.03 -16.50
N PRO A 109 -10.66 -1.25 -16.69
CA PRO A 109 -10.58 0.10 -17.26
C PRO A 109 -9.89 1.12 -16.36
N ALA A 110 -9.80 0.86 -15.04
CA ALA A 110 -9.17 1.78 -14.12
C ALA A 110 -7.68 1.96 -14.40
N ASP A 111 -7.20 3.20 -14.32
CA ASP A 111 -5.77 3.47 -14.22
C ASP A 111 -5.22 2.99 -12.88
N PHE A 112 -3.95 2.55 -12.86
CA PHE A 112 -3.28 2.12 -11.64
C PHE A 112 -1.91 2.76 -11.51
N GLU A 113 -1.55 3.18 -10.29
CA GLU A 113 -0.17 3.57 -9.95
C GLU A 113 0.28 2.93 -8.63
N ALA A 114 1.53 2.43 -8.63
CA ALA A 114 2.26 2.04 -7.43
C ALA A 114 3.30 3.11 -7.07
N VAL A 115 3.29 3.58 -5.82
CA VAL A 115 4.24 4.60 -5.36
C VAL A 115 5.52 3.94 -4.89
N ALA A 116 6.66 4.40 -5.39
CA ALA A 116 7.97 4.05 -4.86
C ALA A 116 8.80 5.32 -4.58
N THR A 117 9.93 5.17 -3.89
CA THR A 117 10.87 6.25 -3.63
C THR A 117 12.17 6.02 -4.39
N ASP A 118 12.54 6.91 -5.29
CA ASP A 118 13.83 6.85 -5.99
C ASP A 118 14.98 6.97 -4.99
N ALA A 119 15.86 5.97 -4.98
CA ALA A 119 16.93 5.86 -3.99
C ALA A 119 17.96 6.98 -4.06
N TRP A 120 18.18 7.57 -5.24
CA TRP A 120 19.17 8.64 -5.45
C TRP A 120 18.63 10.01 -5.04
N THR A 121 17.36 10.28 -5.35
CA THR A 121 16.74 11.59 -5.14
C THR A 121 15.97 11.68 -3.84
N GLY A 122 15.50 10.56 -3.28
CA GLY A 122 14.58 10.50 -2.14
C GLY A 122 13.18 11.03 -2.47
N ARG A 123 12.82 11.16 -3.75
CA ARG A 123 11.54 11.67 -4.23
C ARG A 123 10.59 10.55 -4.64
N PRO A 124 9.27 10.78 -4.59
CA PRO A 124 8.31 9.80 -5.06
C PRO A 124 8.41 9.59 -6.58
N VAL A 125 8.18 8.36 -7.00
CA VAL A 125 7.98 7.94 -8.38
C VAL A 125 6.70 7.11 -8.41
N TYR A 126 5.88 7.35 -9.41
CA TYR A 126 4.60 6.71 -9.61
C TYR A 126 4.68 5.81 -10.84
N PHE A 127 4.72 4.51 -10.59
CA PHE A 127 4.77 3.50 -11.65
C PHE A 127 3.38 3.13 -12.12
N GLY A 128 3.12 3.30 -13.40
CA GLY A 128 1.83 3.03 -14.01
C GLY A 128 1.56 1.55 -14.30
N LYS A 129 0.31 1.24 -14.60
CA LYS A 129 -0.13 -0.10 -14.98
C LYS A 129 0.60 -0.65 -16.22
N ASP A 130 0.98 0.22 -17.14
CA ASP A 130 1.77 -0.10 -18.33
C ASP A 130 3.18 -0.61 -18.06
N GLN A 131 3.66 -0.46 -16.82
CA GLN A 131 4.96 -0.96 -16.37
C GLN A 131 4.85 -2.31 -15.62
N LEU A 132 3.65 -2.89 -15.53
CA LEU A 132 3.46 -4.28 -15.14
C LEU A 132 3.63 -5.19 -16.37
N ALA A 133 4.20 -6.36 -16.16
CA ALA A 133 4.20 -7.43 -17.14
C ALA A 133 3.82 -8.76 -16.45
N GLN A 134 3.41 -9.74 -17.24
CA GLN A 134 3.16 -11.08 -16.71
C GLN A 134 4.43 -11.59 -16.01
N ASP A 135 4.29 -11.99 -14.75
CA ASP A 135 5.35 -12.48 -13.86
C ASP A 135 6.47 -11.46 -13.55
N ASP A 136 6.26 -10.18 -13.88
CA ASP A 136 7.10 -9.07 -13.45
C ASP A 136 6.28 -8.02 -12.68
N TYR A 137 6.27 -8.17 -11.37
CA TYR A 137 5.62 -7.26 -10.43
C TYR A 137 6.65 -6.39 -9.70
N SER A 138 7.76 -6.06 -10.35
CA SER A 138 8.87 -5.28 -9.79
C SER A 138 8.46 -3.91 -9.28
N ILE A 139 7.46 -3.27 -9.88
CA ILE A 139 6.93 -1.98 -9.38
C ILE A 139 6.24 -2.12 -8.01
N ILE A 140 5.54 -3.24 -7.76
CA ILE A 140 4.92 -3.54 -6.47
C ILE A 140 5.99 -3.92 -5.44
N MET A 141 7.02 -4.69 -5.86
CA MET A 141 8.18 -4.96 -5.02
C MET A 141 8.91 -3.67 -4.61
N ALA A 142 9.13 -2.75 -5.57
CA ALA A 142 9.77 -1.45 -5.32
C ALA A 142 8.96 -0.61 -4.34
N SER A 143 7.64 -0.57 -4.52
CA SER A 143 6.71 0.10 -3.60
C SER A 143 6.78 -0.45 -2.18
N SER A 144 7.15 -1.72 -2.00
CA SER A 144 7.17 -2.45 -0.73
C SER A 144 8.58 -2.63 -0.12
N ALA A 145 9.64 -2.13 -0.79
CA ALA A 145 11.02 -2.30 -0.36
C ALA A 145 11.41 -1.34 0.78
N LEU A 146 11.03 -1.67 2.01
CA LEU A 146 11.31 -0.86 3.20
C LEU A 146 12.82 -0.65 3.40
N PRO A 147 13.30 0.60 3.49
CA PRO A 147 14.71 0.89 3.75
C PRO A 147 15.21 0.18 5.02
N VAL A 148 16.43 -0.35 4.97
CA VAL A 148 17.07 -1.14 6.04
C VAL A 148 16.51 -2.56 6.17
N MET A 149 15.18 -2.71 6.06
CA MET A 149 14.53 -4.02 6.20
C MET A 149 14.55 -4.83 4.91
N CYS A 150 14.68 -4.16 3.75
CA CYS A 150 14.78 -4.78 2.43
C CYS A 150 15.89 -4.12 1.62
N LYS A 151 16.41 -4.86 0.65
CA LYS A 151 17.26 -4.29 -0.40
C LYS A 151 16.42 -3.42 -1.33
N PRO A 152 17.00 -2.35 -1.91
CA PRO A 152 16.29 -1.59 -2.94
C PRO A 152 16.04 -2.44 -4.17
N VAL A 153 14.89 -2.29 -4.77
CA VAL A 153 14.53 -2.98 -6.02
C VAL A 153 15.09 -2.19 -7.20
N ARG A 154 15.71 -2.91 -8.14
CA ARG A 154 16.21 -2.32 -9.37
C ARG A 154 15.14 -2.44 -10.45
N ILE A 155 14.77 -1.31 -11.04
CA ILE A 155 13.98 -1.23 -12.26
C ILE A 155 14.80 -0.43 -13.27
N ASP A 156 15.07 -1.02 -14.43
CA ASP A 156 16.00 -0.51 -15.41
C ASP A 156 17.39 -0.23 -14.79
N ASN A 157 17.86 1.00 -14.84
CA ASN A 157 19.15 1.42 -14.29
C ASN A 157 19.01 2.20 -12.97
N ARG A 158 17.86 2.15 -12.30
CA ARG A 158 17.58 2.87 -11.05
C ARG A 158 17.20 1.94 -9.93
N PHE A 159 17.38 2.41 -8.70
CA PHE A 159 17.03 1.69 -7.48
C PHE A 159 15.93 2.43 -6.74
N TYR A 160 15.00 1.65 -6.18
CA TYR A 160 13.81 2.18 -5.53
C TYR A 160 13.60 1.54 -4.17
N PHE A 161 13.07 2.32 -3.25
CA PHE A 161 12.61 1.91 -1.93
C PHE A 161 11.10 2.17 -1.79
N ASP A 162 10.54 1.72 -0.67
CA ASP A 162 9.12 1.86 -0.31
C ASP A 162 8.60 3.29 -0.49
N GLY A 163 7.43 3.40 -1.15
CA GLY A 163 6.78 4.67 -1.46
C GLY A 163 6.36 5.46 -0.23
N GLY A 164 6.06 4.78 0.88
CA GLY A 164 5.69 5.41 2.14
C GLY A 164 6.82 6.21 2.82
N VAL A 165 8.01 6.28 2.20
CA VAL A 165 9.09 7.20 2.61
C VAL A 165 8.86 8.60 2.06
N SER A 166 8.33 8.73 0.84
CA SER A 166 8.23 10.01 0.13
C SER A 166 6.81 10.48 -0.16
N ASP A 167 5.82 9.56 -0.25
CA ASP A 167 4.40 9.88 -0.39
C ASP A 167 3.56 8.73 0.18
N ALA A 168 3.14 8.84 1.44
CA ALA A 168 2.50 7.76 2.17
C ALA A 168 0.98 7.64 1.93
N ILE A 169 0.30 8.76 1.63
CA ILE A 169 -1.14 8.84 1.34
C ILE A 169 -1.30 9.77 0.13
N PRO A 170 -1.18 9.24 -1.09
CA PRO A 170 -1.03 10.02 -2.33
C PRO A 170 -2.33 10.66 -2.83
N VAL A 171 -3.10 11.31 -1.94
CA VAL A 171 -4.33 12.03 -2.28
C VAL A 171 -4.06 13.14 -3.31
N LYS A 172 -2.97 13.89 -3.12
CA LYS A 172 -2.57 14.94 -4.06
C LYS A 172 -2.36 14.38 -5.47
N ARG A 173 -1.70 13.22 -5.57
CA ARG A 173 -1.46 12.55 -6.87
C ARG A 173 -2.75 12.14 -7.55
N ALA A 174 -3.74 11.65 -6.81
CA ALA A 174 -5.04 11.28 -7.38
C ALA A 174 -5.76 12.50 -8.00
N PHE A 175 -5.73 13.66 -7.34
CA PHE A 175 -6.25 14.90 -7.91
C PHE A 175 -5.44 15.40 -9.11
N GLU A 176 -4.11 15.26 -9.10
CA GLU A 176 -3.25 15.57 -10.27
C GLU A 176 -3.57 14.67 -11.48
N LYS A 177 -4.10 13.47 -11.24
CA LYS A 177 -4.58 12.54 -12.29
C LYS A 177 -6.02 12.84 -12.74
N GLY A 178 -6.58 13.93 -12.25
CA GLY A 178 -7.90 14.43 -12.65
C GLY A 178 -9.07 13.76 -11.91
N CYS A 179 -8.83 13.11 -10.78
CA CYS A 179 -9.94 12.66 -9.93
C CYS A 179 -10.66 13.87 -9.35
N ASP A 180 -11.98 13.83 -9.35
CA ASP A 180 -12.84 14.82 -8.72
C ASP A 180 -13.08 14.51 -7.25
N LYS A 181 -13.09 13.21 -6.91
CA LYS A 181 -13.26 12.67 -5.57
C LYS A 181 -12.30 11.51 -5.33
N VAL A 182 -11.99 11.25 -4.08
CA VAL A 182 -11.17 10.12 -3.68
C VAL A 182 -11.79 9.35 -2.51
N VAL A 183 -11.69 8.02 -2.56
CA VAL A 183 -11.88 7.15 -1.41
C VAL A 183 -10.50 6.78 -0.90
N VAL A 184 -10.25 6.95 0.39
CA VAL A 184 -8.95 6.69 1.01
C VAL A 184 -9.09 5.56 2.02
N ILE A 185 -8.24 4.54 1.90
CA ILE A 185 -8.12 3.47 2.90
C ILE A 185 -6.80 3.66 3.62
N THR A 186 -6.85 3.95 4.93
CA THR A 186 -5.65 4.05 5.76
C THR A 186 -5.41 2.75 6.54
N SER A 187 -4.16 2.50 6.89
CA SER A 187 -3.75 1.36 7.73
C SER A 187 -3.60 1.74 9.21
N LYS A 188 -3.91 2.97 9.55
CA LYS A 188 -3.77 3.58 10.88
C LYS A 188 -5.05 4.28 11.28
N PRO A 189 -5.32 4.41 12.61
CA PRO A 189 -6.47 5.14 13.12
C PRO A 189 -6.56 6.55 12.53
N TYR A 190 -7.78 7.07 12.48
CA TYR A 190 -8.10 8.37 11.89
C TYR A 190 -7.26 9.54 12.41
N ASP A 191 -7.00 9.58 13.69
CA ASP A 191 -6.25 10.62 14.41
C ASP A 191 -4.75 10.30 14.59
N PHE A 192 -4.22 9.31 13.85
CA PHE A 192 -2.84 8.89 13.98
C PHE A 192 -1.86 10.02 13.62
N VAL A 193 -0.93 10.30 14.55
CA VAL A 193 0.16 11.25 14.34
C VAL A 193 1.49 10.51 14.24
N LYS A 194 2.15 10.59 13.09
CA LYS A 194 3.44 9.95 12.89
C LYS A 194 4.56 10.70 13.63
N ASN A 195 5.31 9.95 14.44
CA ASN A 195 6.51 10.44 15.13
C ASN A 195 7.76 10.32 14.24
N PRO A 196 8.84 11.09 14.52
CA PRO A 196 10.13 10.89 13.88
C PRO A 196 10.62 9.44 13.97
N GLU A 197 11.37 9.01 12.96
CA GLU A 197 11.94 7.65 12.94
C GLU A 197 12.98 7.47 14.06
N GLY A 198 12.78 6.46 14.91
CA GLY A 198 13.64 6.23 16.09
C GLY A 198 15.03 5.64 15.75
N ALA A 199 15.19 4.99 14.60
CA ALA A 199 16.40 4.24 14.23
C ALA A 199 17.39 5.05 13.39
N ARG A 200 17.52 6.36 13.61
CA ARG A 200 18.32 7.27 12.76
C ARG A 200 19.79 6.84 12.60
N LEU A 201 20.43 6.38 13.65
CA LEU A 201 21.82 5.93 13.57
C LEU A 201 21.96 4.70 12.66
N VAL A 202 20.99 3.78 12.69
CA VAL A 202 20.99 2.55 11.89
C VAL A 202 20.84 2.88 10.41
N TYR A 203 19.77 3.59 10.02
CA TYR A 203 19.56 3.87 8.60
C TYR A 203 20.59 4.86 8.04
N ASN A 204 21.11 5.80 8.84
CA ASN A 204 22.20 6.67 8.42
C ASN A 204 23.46 5.87 8.10
N ASN A 205 23.87 4.95 8.96
CA ASN A 205 25.08 4.13 8.72
C ASN A 205 24.96 3.24 7.48
N ILE A 206 23.77 2.70 7.22
CA ILE A 206 23.53 1.80 6.09
C ILE A 206 23.40 2.57 4.77
N LEU A 207 22.71 3.72 4.78
CA LEU A 207 22.28 4.38 3.54
C LEU A 207 23.15 5.59 3.15
N LYS A 208 23.82 6.29 4.10
CA LYS A 208 24.45 7.59 3.87
C LYS A 208 25.50 7.57 2.75
N SER A 209 26.29 6.51 2.65
CA SER A 209 27.38 6.44 1.65
C SER A 209 26.85 6.31 0.22
N LYS A 210 25.75 5.57 0.04
CA LYS A 210 25.20 5.28 -1.30
C LYS A 210 23.96 6.10 -1.63
N TYR A 211 23.11 6.37 -0.63
CA TYR A 211 21.81 7.01 -0.80
C TYR A 211 21.56 8.13 0.22
N PRO A 212 22.38 9.22 0.22
CA PRO A 212 22.29 10.29 1.22
C PRO A 212 20.93 11.02 1.22
N ASN A 213 20.25 11.08 0.07
CA ASN A 213 18.93 11.70 0.00
C ASN A 213 17.82 10.81 0.59
N MET A 214 18.03 9.49 0.61
CA MET A 214 17.13 8.58 1.37
C MET A 214 17.21 8.85 2.88
N VAL A 215 18.41 9.13 3.40
CA VAL A 215 18.56 9.53 4.81
C VAL A 215 17.76 10.80 5.10
N LYS A 216 17.85 11.81 4.23
CA LYS A 216 17.05 13.05 4.36
C LYS A 216 15.55 12.79 4.26
N ALA A 217 15.13 11.90 3.35
CA ALA A 217 13.73 11.53 3.20
C ALA A 217 13.21 10.83 4.47
N LEU A 218 13.98 9.91 5.05
CA LEU A 218 13.63 9.23 6.31
C LEU A 218 13.62 10.20 7.49
N ASP A 219 14.58 11.13 7.60
CA ASP A 219 14.61 12.19 8.62
C ASP A 219 13.31 13.02 8.59
N ASN A 220 12.76 13.29 7.40
CA ASN A 220 11.57 14.10 7.18
C ASN A 220 10.27 13.30 6.98
N ARG A 221 10.32 11.97 7.03
CA ARG A 221 9.17 11.10 6.74
C ARG A 221 7.95 11.42 7.60
N HIS A 222 8.14 11.75 8.87
CA HIS A 222 7.06 12.13 9.76
C HIS A 222 6.39 13.44 9.36
N LEU A 223 7.14 14.42 8.83
CA LEU A 223 6.60 15.69 8.34
C LEU A 223 5.83 15.49 7.03
N MET A 224 6.38 14.68 6.12
CA MET A 224 5.69 14.27 4.89
C MET A 224 4.35 13.59 5.21
N TYR A 225 4.37 12.58 6.10
CA TYR A 225 3.17 11.86 6.49
C TYR A 225 2.08 12.80 7.06
N ARG A 226 2.46 13.70 7.97
CA ARG A 226 1.54 14.68 8.56
C ARG A 226 0.92 15.60 7.51
N ARG A 227 1.68 16.00 6.48
CA ARG A 227 1.16 16.80 5.37
C ARG A 227 0.15 16.03 4.53
N CYS A 228 0.46 14.77 4.19
CA CYS A 228 -0.47 13.91 3.46
C CYS A 228 -1.77 13.69 4.26
N SER A 229 -1.66 13.38 5.56
CA SER A 229 -2.81 13.20 6.45
C SER A 229 -3.63 14.50 6.60
N ALA A 230 -2.98 15.66 6.74
CA ALA A 230 -3.68 16.94 6.84
C ALA A 230 -4.47 17.25 5.56
N LEU A 231 -3.86 17.03 4.37
CA LEU A 231 -4.55 17.20 3.09
C LEU A 231 -5.75 16.25 2.96
N MET A 232 -5.57 14.97 3.33
CA MET A 232 -6.66 13.98 3.31
C MET A 232 -7.86 14.44 4.16
N HIS A 233 -7.62 14.94 5.37
CA HIS A 233 -8.68 15.43 6.25
C HIS A 233 -9.29 16.77 5.78
N GLU A 234 -8.50 17.62 5.11
CA GLU A 234 -9.02 18.83 4.47
C GLU A 234 -9.99 18.47 3.35
N CYS A 235 -9.60 17.57 2.45
CA CYS A 235 -10.46 17.07 1.38
C CYS A 235 -11.75 16.39 1.91
N GLU A 236 -11.67 15.66 3.03
CA GLU A 236 -12.86 15.08 3.66
C GLU A 236 -13.84 16.17 4.14
N LYS A 237 -13.34 17.23 4.79
CA LYS A 237 -14.15 18.37 5.22
C LYS A 237 -14.78 19.13 4.05
N GLU A 238 -14.10 19.18 2.92
CA GLU A 238 -14.59 19.78 1.69
C GLU A 238 -15.56 18.87 0.90
N GLY A 239 -15.75 17.62 1.35
CA GLY A 239 -16.62 16.64 0.70
C GLY A 239 -16.02 16.01 -0.57
N THR A 240 -14.71 16.16 -0.79
CA THR A 240 -13.99 15.58 -1.95
C THR A 240 -13.22 14.30 -1.59
N ALA A 241 -13.14 13.93 -0.31
CA ALA A 241 -12.60 12.65 0.12
C ALA A 241 -13.56 11.90 1.06
N PHE A 242 -13.53 10.56 0.99
CA PHE A 242 -14.16 9.64 1.93
C PHE A 242 -13.10 8.72 2.54
N ILE A 243 -13.02 8.64 3.87
CA ILE A 243 -11.91 7.96 4.56
C ILE A 243 -12.41 6.70 5.27
N PHE A 244 -11.79 5.56 4.97
CA PHE A 244 -11.81 4.37 5.79
C PHE A 244 -10.54 4.32 6.64
N ALA A 245 -10.70 4.42 7.95
CA ALA A 245 -9.63 4.29 8.93
C ALA A 245 -10.02 3.27 10.00
N PRO A 246 -9.10 2.38 10.46
CA PRO A 246 -9.45 1.37 11.46
C PRO A 246 -10.03 2.00 12.73
N SER A 247 -11.28 1.65 13.07
CA SER A 247 -12.04 2.29 14.16
C SER A 247 -11.49 1.94 15.55
N ASN A 248 -11.00 0.73 15.75
CA ASN A 248 -10.39 0.27 17.01
C ASN A 248 -9.44 -0.92 16.73
N PRO A 249 -8.31 -0.68 16.08
CA PRO A 249 -7.43 -1.78 15.68
C PRO A 249 -6.74 -2.42 16.89
N PRO A 250 -6.49 -3.73 16.85
CA PRO A 250 -5.64 -4.40 17.83
C PRO A 250 -4.23 -3.79 17.82
N LYS A 251 -3.57 -3.81 18.98
CA LYS A 251 -2.18 -3.34 19.10
C LYS A 251 -1.26 -4.33 18.41
N MET A 252 -0.59 -3.89 17.36
CA MET A 252 0.41 -4.69 16.67
C MET A 252 1.54 -3.85 16.10
N SER A 253 2.70 -4.49 15.92
CA SER A 253 3.80 -3.94 15.14
C SER A 253 3.51 -4.07 13.64
N THR A 254 4.01 -3.16 12.84
CA THR A 254 3.97 -3.22 11.35
C THR A 254 4.63 -4.51 10.81
N TYR A 255 5.51 -5.12 11.58
CA TYR A 255 6.32 -6.30 11.22
C TYR A 255 5.94 -7.53 12.05
N ALA A 256 4.86 -7.48 12.79
CA ALA A 256 4.40 -8.63 13.56
C ALA A 256 3.92 -9.73 12.61
N LYS A 257 4.18 -10.96 13.02
CA LYS A 257 3.72 -12.18 12.35
C LYS A 257 2.75 -12.85 13.31
N ASP A 258 1.48 -12.44 13.25
CA ASP A 258 0.42 -12.92 14.14
C ASP A 258 -0.88 -13.07 13.33
N LYS A 259 -1.12 -14.31 12.90
CA LYS A 259 -2.26 -14.66 12.05
C LYS A 259 -3.61 -14.28 12.67
N GLU A 260 -3.74 -14.40 13.97
CA GLU A 260 -5.00 -14.10 14.66
C GLU A 260 -5.27 -12.59 14.65
N ILE A 261 -4.25 -11.79 14.90
CA ILE A 261 -4.34 -10.32 14.84
C ILE A 261 -4.62 -9.85 13.40
N GLU A 262 -3.98 -10.48 12.39
CA GLU A 262 -4.22 -10.17 10.98
C GLU A 262 -5.66 -10.48 10.58
N GLU A 263 -6.21 -11.60 11.04
CA GLU A 263 -7.60 -11.96 10.80
C GLU A 263 -8.58 -11.00 11.50
N GLN A 264 -8.25 -10.55 12.72
CA GLN A 264 -9.03 -9.52 13.43
C GLN A 264 -9.03 -8.19 12.65
N LEU A 265 -7.88 -7.77 12.10
CA LEU A 265 -7.80 -6.56 11.27
C LEU A 265 -8.62 -6.68 9.98
N TYR A 266 -8.52 -7.81 9.29
CA TYR A 266 -9.35 -8.06 8.10
C TYR A 266 -10.84 -7.99 8.42
N ASN A 267 -11.27 -8.66 9.50
CA ASN A 267 -12.67 -8.64 9.95
C ASN A 267 -13.13 -7.24 10.40
N LEU A 268 -12.23 -6.46 11.00
CA LEU A 268 -12.51 -5.06 11.31
C LEU A 268 -12.76 -4.24 10.04
N GLY A 269 -11.98 -4.49 8.97
CA GLY A 269 -12.21 -3.85 7.67
C GLY A 269 -13.59 -4.17 7.10
N LEU A 270 -14.02 -5.44 7.14
CA LEU A 270 -15.37 -5.84 6.74
C LEU A 270 -16.44 -5.10 7.55
N ALA A 271 -16.30 -5.06 8.88
CA ALA A 271 -17.27 -4.45 9.78
C ALA A 271 -17.33 -2.91 9.64
N ASP A 272 -16.18 -2.24 9.49
CA ASP A 272 -16.14 -0.79 9.28
C ASP A 272 -16.76 -0.40 7.93
N TYR A 273 -16.54 -1.22 6.89
CA TYR A 273 -17.25 -1.03 5.62
C TYR A 273 -18.75 -1.16 5.79
N ASP A 274 -19.24 -2.26 6.37
CA ASP A 274 -20.67 -2.52 6.55
C ASP A 274 -21.34 -1.37 7.31
N LYS A 275 -20.65 -0.77 8.28
CA LYS A 275 -21.12 0.39 9.04
C LYS A 275 -21.17 1.69 8.24
N LEU A 276 -20.24 1.86 7.29
CA LEU A 276 -20.09 3.12 6.54
C LEU A 276 -20.63 3.05 5.11
N LYS A 277 -21.12 1.89 4.67
CA LYS A 277 -21.57 1.63 3.29
C LYS A 277 -22.56 2.68 2.78
N ASP A 278 -23.62 2.98 3.53
CA ASP A 278 -24.65 3.91 3.08
C ASP A 278 -24.07 5.32 2.85
N LYS A 279 -23.18 5.77 3.74
CA LYS A 279 -22.48 7.06 3.60
C LYS A 279 -21.51 7.06 2.40
N LEU A 280 -20.85 5.94 2.15
CA LEU A 280 -20.01 5.79 0.97
C LEU A 280 -20.83 5.91 -0.32
N ILE A 281 -21.96 5.19 -0.40
CA ILE A 281 -22.84 5.24 -1.58
C ILE A 281 -23.38 6.67 -1.80
N GLU A 282 -23.78 7.35 -0.74
CA GLU A 282 -24.18 8.76 -0.80
C GLU A 282 -23.02 9.64 -1.33
N PHE A 283 -21.80 9.47 -0.78
CA PHE A 283 -20.62 10.21 -1.24
C PHE A 283 -20.32 9.98 -2.72
N LEU A 284 -20.38 8.72 -3.18
CA LEU A 284 -20.11 8.38 -4.58
C LEU A 284 -21.13 8.99 -5.55
N ASN A 285 -22.41 9.06 -5.14
CA ASN A 285 -23.53 9.53 -5.98
C ASN A 285 -23.74 11.05 -5.93
N ASN A 286 -23.27 11.75 -4.90
CA ASN A 286 -23.45 13.19 -4.82
C ASN A 286 -22.70 13.90 -5.96
N ALA A 287 -23.35 14.88 -6.60
CA ALA A 287 -22.68 15.79 -7.53
C ALA A 287 -21.66 16.66 -6.77
N ILE A 288 -20.54 17.02 -7.43
CA ILE A 288 -19.57 18.00 -6.91
C ILE A 288 -20.11 19.39 -7.18
#